data_345d6ccfc42a3c5078959fe3a9179e7d
#
_entry.id   345d6ccfc42a3c5078959fe3a9179e7d
#
_cell.length_a   1.000
_cell.length_b   1.000
_cell.length_c   1.000
_cell.angle_alpha   90.00
_cell.angle_beta   90.00
_cell.angle_gamma   90.00
#
_symmetry.space_group_name_H-M   'P 1'
#
loop_
_entity.id
_entity.type
_entity.pdbx_description
1 polymer ?
#
loop_
_entity_poly.entity_id
_entity_poly.type
_entity_poly.pdbx_seq_one_letter_code
_entity_poly.pdbx_strand_id
1 'polypeptide(L)'
;MPETEIPEVTVYTDGGADPNPGAGGWAAILLDRASGKVREISGGEPGATNNRMELTAAIRALESLKLPARVHLFTDSLYLRKGITEWLPGWIARGWRRKTGELQNEDLWRRLAELIREHDVRWDWIKGHAGNRWNERADQLATLEIRKQRGERSERAMAATATAEPPQAEVFLRVSCAGKKGGWAALIRRSSQETILSGGLPSTTANQLDLLGATAALESLPPGISAAVYTGSDYLRNGATRWIAGWKSRGWKTQEGQPVQNRELWERLERAMNARRVTWPDVKGRDLAELKELGAKAKEAATPS
;
A
#
# COMPACT_ATOMS: atom_id res chain seq x y z
N MET A 1 0.38 43.72 16.05
CA MET A 1 0.87 42.76 15.07
C MET A 1 0.03 41.50 15.24
N PRO A 2 -0.70 40.98 14.26
CA PRO A 2 -1.33 39.68 14.43
C PRO A 2 -0.22 38.67 14.68
N GLU A 3 -0.31 37.90 15.76
CA GLU A 3 0.53 36.72 15.99
C GLU A 3 0.35 35.81 14.77
N THR A 4 1.41 35.63 14.00
CA THR A 4 1.40 34.70 12.86
C THR A 4 1.25 33.31 13.47
N GLU A 5 0.06 32.76 13.37
CA GLU A 5 -0.27 31.43 13.86
C GLU A 5 0.69 30.42 13.21
N ILE A 6 1.43 29.68 14.04
CA ILE A 6 2.41 28.69 13.55
C ILE A 6 1.63 27.57 12.85
N PRO A 7 1.90 27.29 11.56
CA PRO A 7 1.20 26.26 10.82
C PRO A 7 1.29 24.88 11.48
N GLU A 8 0.18 24.16 11.57
CA GLU A 8 0.14 22.77 12.04
C GLU A 8 -0.01 21.80 10.87
N VAL A 9 0.94 20.88 10.73
CA VAL A 9 0.98 19.93 9.61
C VAL A 9 1.10 18.51 10.14
N THR A 10 0.22 17.62 9.68
CA THR A 10 0.37 16.18 9.90
C THR A 10 1.07 15.55 8.69
N VAL A 11 2.11 14.74 8.93
CA VAL A 11 2.94 14.14 7.89
C VAL A 11 2.99 12.63 8.05
N TYR A 12 2.86 11.91 6.94
CA TYR A 12 3.06 10.46 6.86
C TYR A 12 4.18 10.19 5.86
N THR A 13 5.17 9.39 6.25
CA THR A 13 6.34 9.10 5.41
C THR A 13 6.55 7.62 5.23
N ASP A 14 7.02 7.23 4.05
CA ASP A 14 7.47 5.88 3.74
C ASP A 14 8.61 5.90 2.73
N GLY A 15 9.45 4.86 2.76
CA GLY A 15 10.57 4.71 1.85
C GLY A 15 11.08 3.28 1.78
N GLY A 16 11.53 2.90 0.60
CA GLY A 16 12.03 1.54 0.36
C GLY A 16 12.97 1.46 -0.82
N ALA A 17 13.62 0.32 -0.96
CA ALA A 17 14.45 -0.02 -2.11
C ALA A 17 14.24 -1.47 -2.50
N ASP A 18 14.24 -1.75 -3.82
CA ASP A 18 14.10 -3.11 -4.32
C ASP A 18 14.90 -3.28 -5.63
N PRO A 19 15.92 -4.22 -5.66
CA PRO A 19 16.45 -4.91 -4.48
C PRO A 19 17.03 -3.94 -3.45
N ASN A 20 17.34 -4.41 -2.23
CA ASN A 20 17.93 -3.58 -1.18
C ASN A 20 19.40 -4.02 -0.91
N PRO A 21 20.42 -3.24 -1.32
CA PRO A 21 20.35 -1.94 -2.01
C PRO A 21 19.95 -2.07 -3.49
N GLY A 22 19.32 -0.98 -4.03
CA GLY A 22 18.91 -0.95 -5.43
C GLY A 22 18.10 0.28 -5.81
N ALA A 23 17.10 0.08 -6.67
CA ALA A 23 16.19 1.16 -7.01
C ALA A 23 15.42 1.60 -5.76
N GLY A 24 15.59 2.83 -5.35
CA GLY A 24 14.94 3.41 -4.17
C GLY A 24 13.78 4.32 -4.52
N GLY A 25 12.79 4.37 -3.63
CA GLY A 25 11.66 5.29 -3.71
C GLY A 25 11.27 5.79 -2.32
N TRP A 26 10.83 7.03 -2.23
CA TRP A 26 10.37 7.67 -1.02
C TRP A 26 9.12 8.48 -1.28
N ALA A 27 8.28 8.65 -0.27
CA ALA A 27 7.11 9.50 -0.35
C ALA A 27 6.73 10.12 1.00
N ALA A 28 6.06 11.26 0.92
CA ALA A 28 5.42 11.88 2.07
C ALA A 28 4.06 12.48 1.70
N ILE A 29 3.12 12.34 2.64
CA ILE A 29 1.79 12.94 2.57
C ILE A 29 1.71 14.01 3.65
N LEU A 30 1.48 15.25 3.26
CA LEU A 30 1.36 16.38 4.16
C LEU A 30 -0.09 16.86 4.22
N LEU A 31 -0.63 16.96 5.42
CA LEU A 31 -1.98 17.43 5.68
C LEU A 31 -1.92 18.74 6.48
N ASP A 32 -2.33 19.81 5.87
CA ASP A 32 -2.49 21.10 6.56
C ASP A 32 -3.75 21.04 7.42
N ARG A 33 -3.59 21.20 8.73
CA ARG A 33 -4.72 21.06 9.69
C ARG A 33 -5.71 22.22 9.60
N ALA A 34 -5.27 23.40 9.24
CA ALA A 34 -6.13 24.57 9.18
C ALA A 34 -6.99 24.56 7.92
N SER A 35 -6.40 24.26 6.75
CA SER A 35 -7.12 24.27 5.47
C SER A 35 -7.69 22.93 5.03
N GLY A 36 -7.28 21.82 5.68
CA GLY A 36 -7.60 20.45 5.26
C GLY A 36 -6.95 20.04 3.95
N LYS A 37 -6.07 20.86 3.38
CA LYS A 37 -5.39 20.56 2.12
C LYS A 37 -4.40 19.40 2.32
N VAL A 38 -4.36 18.52 1.31
CA VAL A 38 -3.44 17.40 1.23
C VAL A 38 -2.44 17.66 0.12
N ARG A 39 -1.15 17.46 0.42
CA ARG A 39 -0.06 17.53 -0.54
C ARG A 39 0.71 16.23 -0.51
N GLU A 40 0.90 15.63 -1.67
CA GLU A 40 1.71 14.43 -1.87
C GLU A 40 3.03 14.82 -2.52
N ILE A 41 4.13 14.29 -2.02
CA ILE A 41 5.46 14.41 -2.62
C ILE A 41 6.12 13.04 -2.65
N SER A 42 6.85 12.76 -3.72
CA SER A 42 7.59 11.51 -3.87
C SER A 42 8.81 11.69 -4.78
N GLY A 43 9.72 10.75 -4.73
CA GLY A 43 10.89 10.71 -5.59
C GLY A 43 11.65 9.42 -5.43
N GLY A 44 12.71 9.25 -6.23
CA GLY A 44 13.52 8.04 -6.21
C GLY A 44 15.00 8.33 -6.33
N GLU A 45 15.81 7.34 -5.92
CA GLU A 45 17.27 7.37 -5.95
C GLU A 45 17.79 5.99 -6.37
N PRO A 46 18.70 5.88 -7.38
CA PRO A 46 19.32 4.61 -7.74
C PRO A 46 20.33 4.18 -6.67
N GLY A 47 20.51 2.87 -6.50
CA GLY A 47 21.52 2.32 -5.57
C GLY A 47 21.22 2.60 -4.09
N ALA A 48 19.99 2.92 -3.75
CA ALA A 48 19.58 3.27 -2.39
C ALA A 48 19.33 2.04 -1.51
N THR A 49 19.25 2.28 -0.20
CA THR A 49 18.78 1.31 0.78
C THR A 49 17.42 1.72 1.35
N ASN A 50 16.66 0.78 1.94
CA ASN A 50 15.44 1.08 2.65
C ASN A 50 15.63 2.21 3.66
N ASN A 51 16.60 2.08 4.55
CA ASN A 51 16.89 3.08 5.58
C ASN A 51 17.21 4.47 5.02
N ARG A 52 17.91 4.54 3.88
CA ARG A 52 18.20 5.79 3.18
C ARG A 52 16.93 6.45 2.67
N MET A 53 16.02 5.68 2.09
CA MET A 53 14.75 6.19 1.56
C MET A 53 13.79 6.63 2.65
N GLU A 54 13.73 5.92 3.77
CA GLU A 54 12.94 6.33 4.95
C GLU A 54 13.40 7.67 5.51
N LEU A 55 14.72 7.87 5.66
CA LEU A 55 15.30 9.16 6.06
C LEU A 55 14.99 10.24 5.03
N THR A 56 15.17 9.94 3.76
CA THR A 56 14.93 10.90 2.67
C THR A 56 13.47 11.35 2.66
N ALA A 57 12.51 10.45 2.88
CA ALA A 57 11.10 10.79 2.97
C ALA A 57 10.81 11.84 4.06
N ALA A 58 11.35 11.64 5.27
CA ALA A 58 11.18 12.57 6.38
C ALA A 58 11.86 13.93 6.10
N ILE A 59 13.07 13.92 5.56
CA ILE A 59 13.82 15.13 5.19
C ILE A 59 13.04 15.92 4.14
N ARG A 60 12.62 15.30 3.05
CA ARG A 60 11.90 15.96 1.96
C ARG A 60 10.55 16.51 2.41
N ALA A 61 9.87 15.82 3.33
CA ALA A 61 8.66 16.33 3.94
C ALA A 61 8.93 17.67 4.66
N LEU A 62 9.90 17.71 5.55
CA LEU A 62 10.25 18.91 6.31
C LEU A 62 10.77 20.04 5.40
N GLU A 63 11.67 19.76 4.46
CA GLU A 63 12.16 20.73 3.45
C GLU A 63 11.06 21.34 2.59
N SER A 64 9.95 20.64 2.43
CA SER A 64 8.83 21.13 1.64
C SER A 64 7.98 22.19 2.34
N LEU A 65 8.19 22.38 3.64
CA LEU A 65 7.52 23.40 4.44
C LEU A 65 8.23 24.77 4.25
N LYS A 66 7.45 25.79 3.92
CA LYS A 66 7.99 27.11 3.60
C LYS A 66 8.29 27.97 4.83
N LEU A 67 7.70 27.65 5.96
CA LEU A 67 7.79 28.38 7.22
C LEU A 67 8.01 27.39 8.36
N PRO A 68 8.61 27.83 9.48
CA PRO A 68 8.61 27.03 10.70
C PRO A 68 7.20 26.59 11.06
N ALA A 69 7.04 25.29 11.33
CA ALA A 69 5.74 24.67 11.54
C ALA A 69 5.77 23.72 12.73
N ARG A 70 4.62 23.48 13.32
CA ARG A 70 4.39 22.40 14.26
C ARG A 70 4.00 21.15 13.47
N VAL A 71 4.89 20.16 13.45
CA VAL A 71 4.79 18.99 12.60
C VAL A 71 4.51 17.75 13.42
N HIS A 72 3.44 17.03 13.12
CA HIS A 72 3.17 15.70 13.66
C HIS A 72 3.51 14.66 12.61
N LEU A 73 4.72 14.03 12.73
CA LEU A 73 5.24 13.11 11.72
C LEU A 73 5.04 11.66 12.16
N PHE A 74 4.37 10.90 11.30
CA PHE A 74 4.11 9.47 11.43
C PHE A 74 4.99 8.66 10.49
N THR A 75 5.64 7.62 11.02
CA THR A 75 6.44 6.66 10.25
C THR A 75 6.31 5.25 10.84
N ASP A 76 6.45 4.22 10.04
CA ASP A 76 6.57 2.84 10.48
C ASP A 76 8.04 2.34 10.51
N SER A 77 8.98 3.22 10.15
CA SER A 77 10.40 2.95 10.19
C SER A 77 10.94 2.86 11.62
N LEU A 78 11.32 1.66 12.03
CA LEU A 78 12.04 1.44 13.30
C LEU A 78 13.44 2.06 13.27
N TYR A 79 14.07 2.14 12.11
CA TYR A 79 15.38 2.77 11.95
C TYR A 79 15.32 4.27 12.22
N LEU A 80 14.36 4.96 11.60
CA LEU A 80 14.13 6.38 11.79
C LEU A 80 13.75 6.67 13.26
N ARG A 81 12.80 5.90 13.81
CA ARG A 81 12.40 6.05 15.21
C ARG A 81 13.57 5.95 16.18
N LYS A 82 14.33 4.83 16.13
CA LYS A 82 15.50 4.65 17.01
C LYS A 82 16.56 5.71 16.78
N GLY A 83 16.77 6.08 15.52
CA GLY A 83 17.71 7.13 15.19
C GLY A 83 17.41 8.44 15.89
N ILE A 84 16.16 8.89 15.83
CA ILE A 84 15.71 10.15 16.47
C ILE A 84 15.75 10.05 18.00
N THR A 85 15.22 8.95 18.57
CA THR A 85 15.01 8.87 20.03
C THR A 85 16.24 8.42 20.80
N GLU A 86 17.08 7.56 20.21
CA GLU A 86 18.17 6.92 20.94
C GLU A 86 19.56 7.36 20.44
N TRP A 87 19.75 7.52 19.12
CA TRP A 87 21.10 7.65 18.56
C TRP A 87 21.52 9.09 18.29
N LEU A 88 20.64 9.90 17.73
CA LEU A 88 20.94 11.26 17.26
C LEU A 88 21.51 12.17 18.35
N PRO A 89 20.94 12.23 19.58
CA PRO A 89 21.52 13.05 20.64
C PRO A 89 22.95 12.65 20.95
N GLY A 90 23.24 11.36 21.00
CA GLY A 90 24.58 10.83 21.24
C GLY A 90 25.56 11.09 20.10
N TRP A 91 25.12 11.08 18.84
CA TRP A 91 25.98 11.42 17.69
C TRP A 91 26.32 12.90 17.67
N ILE A 92 25.36 13.78 17.91
CA ILE A 92 25.57 15.23 18.01
C ILE A 92 26.59 15.54 19.12
N ALA A 93 26.40 14.98 20.33
CA ALA A 93 27.28 15.20 21.48
C ALA A 93 28.71 14.73 21.22
N ARG A 94 28.93 13.73 20.38
CA ARG A 94 30.25 13.19 20.00
C ARG A 94 30.80 13.76 18.69
N GLY A 95 30.26 14.84 18.17
CA GLY A 95 30.71 15.43 16.91
C GLY A 95 30.56 14.48 15.73
N TRP A 96 29.44 13.71 15.68
CA TRP A 96 29.08 12.74 14.62
C TRP A 96 30.03 11.54 14.50
N ARG A 97 30.68 11.17 15.61
CA ARG A 97 31.58 10.01 15.68
C ARG A 97 30.87 8.83 16.35
N ARG A 98 30.99 7.64 15.73
CA ARG A 98 30.60 6.37 16.38
C ARG A 98 31.78 5.84 17.23
N LYS A 99 31.46 5.00 18.19
CA LYS A 99 32.49 4.28 18.96
C LYS A 99 33.25 3.29 18.09
N THR A 100 32.59 2.70 17.08
CA THR A 100 33.16 1.73 16.13
C THR A 100 32.48 1.89 14.76
N GLY A 101 33.29 1.85 13.67
CA GLY A 101 32.82 1.92 12.28
C GLY A 101 32.29 3.29 11.85
N GLU A 102 31.95 3.40 10.57
CA GLU A 102 31.40 4.61 9.97
C GLU A 102 29.90 4.79 10.31
N LEU A 103 29.46 6.03 10.36
CA LEU A 103 28.07 6.36 10.54
C LEU A 103 27.34 6.28 9.18
N GLN A 104 26.52 5.26 9.02
CA GLN A 104 25.73 5.12 7.79
C GLN A 104 24.70 6.25 7.67
N ASN A 105 24.54 6.79 6.44
CA ASN A 105 23.65 7.90 6.12
C ASN A 105 23.92 9.15 7.00
N GLU A 106 25.18 9.41 7.35
CA GLU A 106 25.55 10.56 8.17
C GLU A 106 25.10 11.87 7.53
N ASP A 107 25.22 11.99 6.21
CA ASP A 107 24.74 13.11 5.41
C ASP A 107 23.26 13.42 5.68
N LEU A 108 22.41 12.41 5.64
CA LEU A 108 20.98 12.54 5.88
C LEU A 108 20.65 12.81 7.35
N TRP A 109 21.35 12.15 8.28
CA TRP A 109 21.15 12.39 9.71
C TRP A 109 21.52 13.82 10.12
N ARG A 110 22.60 14.39 9.56
CA ARG A 110 22.99 15.78 9.77
C ARG A 110 21.92 16.73 9.25
N ARG A 111 21.45 16.49 8.02
CA ARG A 111 20.38 17.29 7.42
C ARG A 111 19.08 17.22 8.21
N LEU A 112 18.68 16.03 8.66
CA LEU A 112 17.50 15.85 9.48
C LEU A 112 17.62 16.60 10.84
N ALA A 113 18.80 16.56 11.46
CA ALA A 113 19.06 17.28 12.71
C ALA A 113 18.93 18.80 12.56
N GLU A 114 19.30 19.37 11.40
CA GLU A 114 19.09 20.78 11.09
C GLU A 114 17.60 21.11 11.01
N LEU A 115 16.85 20.32 10.22
CA LEU A 115 15.43 20.54 10.01
C LEU A 115 14.58 20.41 11.29
N ILE A 116 14.96 19.51 12.19
CA ILE A 116 14.30 19.39 13.50
C ILE A 116 14.50 20.64 14.37
N ARG A 117 15.54 21.45 14.14
CA ARG A 117 15.73 22.73 14.82
C ARG A 117 14.90 23.85 14.19
N GLU A 118 14.59 23.73 12.90
CA GLU A 118 13.78 24.71 12.17
C GLU A 118 12.27 24.55 12.45
N HIS A 119 11.84 23.32 12.78
CA HIS A 119 10.45 22.96 13.02
C HIS A 119 10.25 22.32 14.39
N ASP A 120 9.07 22.48 14.98
CA ASP A 120 8.65 21.74 16.17
C ASP A 120 8.08 20.38 15.74
N VAL A 121 8.94 19.33 15.73
CA VAL A 121 8.58 18.02 15.19
C VAL A 121 8.28 17.03 16.30
N ARG A 122 7.03 16.59 16.36
CA ARG A 122 6.59 15.44 17.15
C ARG A 122 6.62 14.18 16.28
N TRP A 123 7.29 13.15 16.77
CA TRP A 123 7.44 11.86 16.09
C TRP A 123 6.54 10.81 16.71
N ASP A 124 5.72 10.16 15.87
CA ASP A 124 4.92 9.01 16.27
C ASP A 124 5.19 7.83 15.35
N TRP A 125 5.32 6.68 15.99
CA TRP A 125 5.46 5.43 15.25
C TRP A 125 4.09 4.79 15.06
N ILE A 126 3.81 4.35 13.84
CA ILE A 126 2.65 3.56 13.50
C ILE A 126 3.08 2.18 13.06
N LYS A 127 2.27 1.16 13.34
CA LYS A 127 2.54 -0.16 12.82
C LYS A 127 2.28 -0.16 11.31
N GLY A 128 3.27 -0.55 10.52
CA GLY A 128 3.14 -0.69 9.07
C GLY A 128 1.94 -1.57 8.69
N HIS A 129 1.21 -1.19 7.65
CA HIS A 129 0.03 -1.89 7.15
C HIS A 129 -1.13 -2.07 8.15
N ALA A 130 -1.23 -1.19 9.15
CA ALA A 130 -2.27 -1.25 10.19
C ALA A 130 -3.58 -0.52 9.82
N GLY A 131 -3.83 -0.25 8.54
CA GLY A 131 -5.06 0.38 8.07
C GLY A 131 -5.08 1.91 8.11
N ASN A 132 -3.93 2.56 8.34
CA ASN A 132 -3.82 4.01 8.20
C ASN A 132 -3.73 4.39 6.72
N ARG A 133 -4.81 4.99 6.18
CA ARG A 133 -4.93 5.34 4.75
C ARG A 133 -3.78 6.19 4.22
N TRP A 134 -3.22 7.07 5.05
CA TRP A 134 -2.18 8.00 4.62
C TRP A 134 -0.80 7.34 4.61
N ASN A 135 -0.53 6.43 5.56
CA ASN A 135 0.67 5.59 5.51
C ASN A 135 0.63 4.64 4.31
N GLU A 136 -0.53 4.00 4.08
CA GLU A 136 -0.72 3.15 2.88
C GLU A 136 -0.55 3.96 1.57
N ARG A 137 -0.95 5.24 1.59
CA ARG A 137 -0.77 6.10 0.42
C ARG A 137 0.71 6.47 0.21
N ALA A 138 1.46 6.74 1.27
CA ALA A 138 2.90 6.97 1.19
C ALA A 138 3.62 5.73 0.66
N ASP A 139 3.34 4.52 1.17
CA ASP A 139 3.87 3.24 0.67
C ASP A 139 3.60 3.05 -0.84
N GLN A 140 2.37 3.32 -1.29
CA GLN A 140 2.03 3.24 -2.71
C GLN A 140 2.89 4.17 -3.57
N LEU A 141 3.07 5.41 -3.16
CA LEU A 141 3.86 6.39 -3.89
C LEU A 141 5.35 6.01 -3.89
N ALA A 142 5.91 5.59 -2.75
CA ALA A 142 7.29 5.12 -2.66
C ALA A 142 7.53 3.91 -3.58
N THR A 143 6.60 2.94 -3.59
CA THR A 143 6.63 1.79 -4.50
C THR A 143 6.58 2.21 -5.98
N LEU A 144 5.79 3.21 -6.34
CA LEU A 144 5.75 3.73 -7.71
C LEU A 144 7.09 4.35 -8.13
N GLU A 145 7.76 5.08 -7.23
CA GLU A 145 9.08 5.64 -7.51
C GLU A 145 10.14 4.55 -7.68
N ILE A 146 10.12 3.47 -6.88
CA ILE A 146 11.00 2.30 -7.08
C ILE A 146 10.84 1.74 -8.49
N ARG A 147 9.61 1.55 -8.96
CA ARG A 147 9.31 1.04 -10.30
C ARG A 147 9.83 1.96 -11.41
N LYS A 148 9.66 3.29 -11.24
CA LYS A 148 10.23 4.27 -12.17
C LYS A 148 11.76 4.18 -12.25
N GLN A 149 12.43 4.04 -11.10
CA GLN A 149 13.88 3.88 -11.03
C GLN A 149 14.37 2.60 -11.72
N ARG A 150 13.56 1.55 -11.74
CA ARG A 150 13.85 0.30 -12.47
C ARG A 150 13.66 0.41 -13.98
N GLY A 151 13.21 1.55 -14.49
CA GLY A 151 12.82 1.69 -15.88
C GLY A 151 11.58 0.87 -16.26
N GLU A 152 10.86 0.35 -15.26
CA GLU A 152 9.55 -0.23 -15.47
C GLU A 152 8.63 0.90 -15.93
N ARG A 153 8.57 1.11 -17.23
CA ARG A 153 7.68 2.08 -17.87
C ARG A 153 6.27 1.74 -17.41
N SER A 154 5.73 2.59 -16.59
CA SER A 154 4.38 2.49 -16.08
C SER A 154 3.39 2.68 -17.23
N GLU A 155 3.19 1.65 -18.05
CA GLU A 155 2.00 1.59 -18.90
C GLU A 155 0.73 1.71 -18.06
N ARG A 156 0.80 1.36 -16.76
CA ARG A 156 -0.28 1.56 -15.78
C ARG A 156 -0.39 2.98 -15.20
N ALA A 157 0.70 3.76 -15.12
CA ALA A 157 0.63 5.15 -14.63
C ALA A 157 0.11 6.10 -15.73
N MET A 158 0.32 5.81 -17.01
CA MET A 158 -0.33 6.53 -18.10
C MET A 158 -1.84 6.24 -18.18
N ALA A 159 -2.29 5.07 -17.72
CA ALA A 159 -3.72 4.76 -17.61
C ALA A 159 -4.40 5.41 -16.40
N ALA A 160 -3.65 5.87 -15.38
CA ALA A 160 -4.22 6.51 -14.19
C ALA A 160 -4.31 8.04 -14.26
N THR A 161 -3.68 8.68 -15.25
CA THR A 161 -3.74 10.14 -15.48
C THR A 161 -4.46 10.55 -16.77
N ALA A 162 -4.77 9.60 -17.65
CA ALA A 162 -5.78 9.82 -18.66
C ALA A 162 -7.15 9.65 -17.98
N THR A 163 -8.03 10.66 -18.05
CA THR A 163 -9.44 10.65 -17.67
C THR A 163 -9.99 9.24 -17.64
N ALA A 164 -10.05 8.63 -16.43
CA ALA A 164 -10.41 7.24 -16.29
C ALA A 164 -11.87 7.09 -16.74
N GLU A 165 -12.07 6.53 -17.92
CA GLU A 165 -13.38 5.99 -18.25
C GLU A 165 -13.80 5.05 -17.12
N PRO A 166 -15.06 5.13 -16.68
CA PRO A 166 -15.54 4.22 -15.63
C PRO A 166 -15.25 2.77 -16.07
N PRO A 167 -14.93 1.89 -15.11
CA PRO A 167 -14.64 0.50 -15.47
C PRO A 167 -15.84 -0.10 -16.22
N GLN A 168 -15.56 -0.86 -17.28
CA GLN A 168 -16.60 -1.49 -18.08
C GLN A 168 -17.35 -2.59 -17.30
N ALA A 169 -16.73 -3.08 -16.21
CA ALA A 169 -17.38 -3.98 -15.27
C ALA A 169 -16.93 -3.66 -13.82
N GLU A 170 -17.85 -3.80 -12.89
CA GLU A 170 -17.59 -3.76 -11.46
C GLU A 170 -17.89 -5.14 -10.87
N VAL A 171 -17.00 -5.63 -10.04
CA VAL A 171 -17.11 -6.91 -9.34
C VAL A 171 -17.08 -6.66 -7.84
N PHE A 172 -18.15 -6.99 -7.14
CA PHE A 172 -18.21 -6.94 -5.68
C PHE A 172 -18.12 -8.35 -5.14
N LEU A 173 -17.14 -8.64 -4.29
CA LEU A 173 -16.88 -9.99 -3.78
C LEU A 173 -17.00 -10.04 -2.26
N ARG A 174 -17.76 -11.03 -1.78
CA ARG A 174 -17.89 -11.34 -0.36
C ARG A 174 -17.74 -12.84 -0.13
N VAL A 175 -17.09 -13.19 1.00
CA VAL A 175 -16.97 -14.57 1.46
C VAL A 175 -17.57 -14.73 2.86
N SER A 176 -17.99 -15.94 3.18
CA SER A 176 -18.48 -16.32 4.50
C SER A 176 -17.95 -17.69 4.85
N CYS A 177 -17.39 -17.83 6.07
CA CYS A 177 -16.93 -19.10 6.61
C CYS A 177 -17.62 -19.38 7.96
N ALA A 178 -18.03 -20.63 8.15
CA ALA A 178 -18.53 -21.15 9.42
C ALA A 178 -17.81 -22.48 9.69
N GLY A 179 -16.81 -22.43 10.58
CA GLY A 179 -15.91 -23.56 10.79
C GLY A 179 -15.10 -23.86 9.53
N LYS A 180 -15.17 -25.11 9.03
CA LYS A 180 -14.49 -25.54 7.81
C LYS A 180 -15.33 -25.33 6.55
N LYS A 181 -16.64 -25.12 6.67
CA LYS A 181 -17.53 -24.86 5.55
C LYS A 181 -17.48 -23.37 5.18
N GLY A 182 -17.53 -23.07 3.91
CA GLY A 182 -17.54 -21.67 3.47
C GLY A 182 -18.09 -21.49 2.06
N GLY A 183 -18.58 -20.27 1.81
CA GLY A 183 -19.11 -19.86 0.52
C GLY A 183 -18.62 -18.46 0.12
N TRP A 184 -18.68 -18.20 -1.15
CA TRP A 184 -18.42 -16.90 -1.75
C TRP A 184 -19.60 -16.49 -2.62
N ALA A 185 -19.79 -15.18 -2.75
CA ALA A 185 -20.71 -14.59 -3.71
C ALA A 185 -20.07 -13.37 -4.36
N ALA A 186 -20.25 -13.23 -5.67
CA ALA A 186 -19.77 -12.09 -6.44
C ALA A 186 -20.93 -11.49 -7.25
N LEU A 187 -21.18 -10.19 -7.08
CA LEU A 187 -22.04 -9.41 -7.94
C LEU A 187 -21.16 -8.79 -9.04
N ILE A 188 -21.54 -9.02 -10.27
CA ILE A 188 -20.91 -8.45 -11.45
C ILE A 188 -21.88 -7.48 -12.10
N ARG A 189 -21.49 -6.21 -12.13
CA ARG A 189 -22.26 -5.14 -12.79
C ARG A 189 -21.56 -4.76 -14.09
N ARG A 190 -22.26 -4.84 -15.21
CA ARG A 190 -21.75 -4.47 -16.53
C ARG A 190 -22.84 -3.74 -17.31
N SER A 191 -22.59 -2.46 -17.62
CA SER A 191 -23.61 -1.60 -18.20
C SER A 191 -24.87 -1.55 -17.31
N SER A 192 -26.01 -1.97 -17.80
CA SER A 192 -27.28 -2.10 -17.06
C SER A 192 -27.59 -3.51 -16.57
N GLN A 193 -26.66 -4.45 -16.73
CA GLN A 193 -26.87 -5.85 -16.34
C GLN A 193 -26.13 -6.18 -15.05
N GLU A 194 -26.81 -6.87 -14.15
CA GLU A 194 -26.24 -7.43 -12.92
C GLU A 194 -26.33 -8.95 -12.96
N THR A 195 -25.24 -9.60 -12.62
CA THR A 195 -25.15 -11.06 -12.52
C THR A 195 -24.55 -11.43 -11.19
N ILE A 196 -25.16 -12.37 -10.48
CA ILE A 196 -24.60 -12.89 -9.23
C ILE A 196 -24.09 -14.30 -9.48
N LEU A 197 -22.83 -14.51 -9.16
CA LEU A 197 -22.19 -15.82 -9.08
C LEU A 197 -21.99 -16.18 -7.61
N SER A 198 -22.17 -17.45 -7.28
CA SER A 198 -21.88 -17.95 -5.94
C SER A 198 -21.37 -19.38 -5.99
N GLY A 199 -20.67 -19.79 -4.93
CA GLY A 199 -20.20 -21.15 -4.79
C GLY A 199 -19.75 -21.44 -3.38
N GLY A 200 -19.72 -22.70 -3.00
CA GLY A 200 -19.32 -23.12 -1.65
C GLY A 200 -18.43 -24.35 -1.66
N LEU A 201 -17.70 -24.56 -0.58
CA LEU A 201 -16.85 -25.72 -0.34
C LEU A 201 -17.06 -26.26 1.08
N PRO A 202 -17.11 -27.60 1.22
CA PRO A 202 -17.33 -28.26 2.52
C PRO A 202 -16.09 -28.19 3.44
N SER A 203 -14.91 -27.96 2.85
CA SER A 203 -13.66 -27.78 3.60
C SER A 203 -12.81 -26.74 2.89
N THR A 204 -12.67 -25.56 3.52
CA THR A 204 -12.02 -24.41 2.89
C THR A 204 -11.59 -23.36 3.92
N THR A 205 -10.83 -22.37 3.46
CA THR A 205 -10.47 -21.17 4.21
C THR A 205 -11.03 -19.92 3.52
N ALA A 206 -11.18 -18.83 4.26
CA ALA A 206 -11.59 -17.55 3.68
C ALA A 206 -10.69 -17.13 2.49
N ASN A 207 -9.38 -17.31 2.64
CA ASN A 207 -8.42 -16.99 1.58
C ASN A 207 -8.63 -17.81 0.29
N GLN A 208 -8.98 -19.10 0.41
CA GLN A 208 -9.30 -19.93 -0.76
C GLN A 208 -10.58 -19.46 -1.45
N LEU A 209 -11.60 -19.10 -0.66
CA LEU A 209 -12.88 -18.61 -1.18
C LEU A 209 -12.71 -17.26 -1.88
N ASP A 210 -11.91 -16.36 -1.32
CA ASP A 210 -11.57 -15.07 -1.95
C ASP A 210 -10.95 -15.28 -3.34
N LEU A 211 -9.98 -16.19 -3.44
CA LEU A 211 -9.32 -16.51 -4.70
C LEU A 211 -10.28 -17.15 -5.71
N LEU A 212 -11.09 -18.11 -5.26
CA LEU A 212 -12.08 -18.79 -6.13
C LEU A 212 -13.14 -17.83 -6.64
N GLY A 213 -13.72 -17.02 -5.74
CA GLY A 213 -14.78 -16.07 -6.11
C GLY A 213 -14.26 -14.98 -7.05
N ALA A 214 -13.09 -14.40 -6.78
CA ALA A 214 -12.50 -13.40 -7.66
C ALA A 214 -12.16 -14.00 -9.05
N THR A 215 -11.60 -15.20 -9.06
CA THR A 215 -11.27 -15.89 -10.32
C THR A 215 -12.52 -16.19 -11.14
N ALA A 216 -13.56 -16.77 -10.53
CA ALA A 216 -14.81 -17.09 -11.21
C ALA A 216 -15.48 -15.83 -11.78
N ALA A 217 -15.51 -14.74 -10.99
CA ALA A 217 -16.07 -13.48 -11.44
C ALA A 217 -15.29 -12.89 -12.63
N LEU A 218 -13.95 -12.88 -12.54
CA LEU A 218 -13.13 -12.37 -13.64
C LEU A 218 -13.25 -13.26 -14.89
N GLU A 219 -13.21 -14.59 -14.77
CA GLU A 219 -13.34 -15.51 -15.89
C GLU A 219 -14.68 -15.40 -16.61
N SER A 220 -15.75 -15.00 -15.93
CA SER A 220 -17.06 -14.76 -16.56
C SER A 220 -17.11 -13.50 -17.43
N LEU A 221 -16.14 -12.61 -17.29
CA LEU A 221 -16.03 -11.38 -18.08
C LEU A 221 -15.28 -11.63 -19.39
N PRO A 222 -15.60 -10.94 -20.50
CA PRO A 222 -14.83 -11.03 -21.74
C PRO A 222 -13.36 -10.61 -21.55
N PRO A 223 -12.41 -11.17 -22.32
CA PRO A 223 -11.05 -10.68 -22.36
C PRO A 223 -10.96 -9.22 -22.84
N GLY A 224 -9.93 -8.50 -22.41
CA GLY A 224 -9.61 -7.15 -22.86
C GLY A 224 -10.36 -6.01 -22.16
N ILE A 225 -11.46 -6.29 -21.46
CA ILE A 225 -12.25 -5.24 -20.79
C ILE A 225 -11.56 -4.71 -19.54
N SER A 226 -11.97 -3.52 -19.09
CA SER A 226 -11.58 -2.97 -17.80
C SER A 226 -12.57 -3.41 -16.71
N ALA A 227 -12.04 -3.90 -15.57
CA ALA A 227 -12.83 -4.33 -14.43
C ALA A 227 -12.28 -3.79 -13.12
N ALA A 228 -13.16 -3.31 -12.23
CA ALA A 228 -12.82 -2.95 -10.87
C ALA A 228 -13.34 -4.03 -9.92
N VAL A 229 -12.46 -4.57 -9.06
CA VAL A 229 -12.83 -5.61 -8.08
C VAL A 229 -12.83 -5.02 -6.67
N TYR A 230 -14.01 -4.98 -6.07
CA TYR A 230 -14.25 -4.48 -4.71
C TYR A 230 -14.34 -5.66 -3.74
N THR A 231 -13.44 -5.72 -2.78
CA THR A 231 -13.38 -6.78 -1.77
C THR A 231 -12.86 -6.25 -0.44
N GLY A 232 -13.40 -6.77 0.66
CA GLY A 232 -12.86 -6.51 2.00
C GLY A 232 -11.64 -7.37 2.36
N SER A 233 -11.18 -8.25 1.47
CA SER A 233 -10.04 -9.13 1.71
C SER A 233 -8.71 -8.44 1.42
N ASP A 234 -7.99 -8.06 2.47
CA ASP A 234 -6.62 -7.55 2.33
C ASP A 234 -5.67 -8.61 1.74
N TYR A 235 -5.89 -9.90 2.05
CA TYR A 235 -5.11 -11.00 1.48
C TYR A 235 -5.22 -11.04 -0.04
N LEU A 236 -6.44 -11.02 -0.56
CA LEU A 236 -6.70 -11.05 -2.00
C LEU A 236 -6.14 -9.80 -2.68
N ARG A 237 -6.44 -8.61 -2.15
CA ARG A 237 -6.00 -7.34 -2.73
C ARG A 237 -4.48 -7.21 -2.74
N ASN A 238 -3.81 -7.46 -1.61
CA ASN A 238 -2.35 -7.37 -1.53
C ASN A 238 -1.66 -8.44 -2.39
N GLY A 239 -2.18 -9.67 -2.41
CA GLY A 239 -1.67 -10.73 -3.27
C GLY A 239 -1.72 -10.34 -4.74
N ALA A 240 -2.88 -9.86 -5.20
CA ALA A 240 -3.12 -9.47 -6.59
C ALA A 240 -2.30 -8.24 -7.03
N THR A 241 -2.05 -7.29 -6.11
CA THR A 241 -1.41 -6.02 -6.46
C THR A 241 0.08 -5.96 -6.12
N ARG A 242 0.55 -6.74 -5.14
CA ARG A 242 1.90 -6.60 -4.57
C ARG A 242 2.71 -7.90 -4.58
N TRP A 243 2.10 -9.06 -4.23
CA TRP A 243 2.88 -10.25 -3.91
C TRP A 243 3.16 -11.16 -5.10
N ILE A 244 2.22 -11.30 -6.04
CA ILE A 244 2.35 -12.21 -7.20
C ILE A 244 3.65 -11.99 -7.97
N ALA A 245 4.00 -10.73 -8.27
CA ALA A 245 5.22 -10.41 -9.02
C ALA A 245 6.48 -10.91 -8.30
N GLY A 246 6.56 -10.66 -6.99
CA GLY A 246 7.67 -11.13 -6.16
C GLY A 246 7.70 -12.66 -5.98
N TRP A 247 6.54 -13.32 -5.89
CA TRP A 247 6.49 -14.78 -5.82
C TRP A 247 6.95 -15.42 -7.13
N LYS A 248 6.55 -14.88 -8.26
CA LYS A 248 6.99 -15.38 -9.58
C LYS A 248 8.49 -15.27 -9.77
N SER A 249 9.10 -14.14 -9.42
CA SER A 249 10.54 -13.94 -9.52
C SER A 249 11.35 -14.92 -8.64
N ARG A 250 10.74 -15.43 -7.56
CA ARG A 250 11.33 -16.41 -6.66
C ARG A 250 10.83 -17.84 -6.86
N GLY A 251 10.24 -18.15 -8.02
CA GLY A 251 9.71 -19.48 -8.33
C GLY A 251 8.57 -19.93 -7.41
N TRP A 252 7.65 -19.01 -7.09
CA TRP A 252 6.50 -19.20 -6.19
C TRP A 252 6.88 -19.55 -4.74
N LYS A 253 7.92 -18.88 -4.24
CA LYS A 253 8.36 -18.96 -2.84
C LYS A 253 8.16 -17.64 -2.12
N THR A 254 7.92 -17.71 -0.80
CA THR A 254 7.91 -16.54 0.09
C THR A 254 9.32 -15.97 0.25
N GLN A 255 9.47 -14.85 0.95
CA GLN A 255 10.81 -14.29 1.26
C GLN A 255 11.63 -15.24 2.12
N GLU A 256 10.97 -16.04 2.97
CA GLU A 256 11.58 -17.07 3.82
C GLU A 256 11.85 -18.40 3.09
N GLY A 257 11.64 -18.44 1.76
CA GLY A 257 11.89 -19.62 0.93
C GLY A 257 10.81 -20.71 0.98
N GLN A 258 9.71 -20.49 1.71
CA GLN A 258 8.62 -21.45 1.82
C GLN A 258 7.72 -21.41 0.57
N PRO A 259 7.10 -22.54 0.17
CA PRO A 259 6.11 -22.53 -0.91
C PRO A 259 4.95 -21.58 -0.63
N VAL A 260 4.51 -20.82 -1.63
CA VAL A 260 3.34 -19.95 -1.50
C VAL A 260 2.07 -20.78 -1.32
N GLN A 261 1.32 -20.52 -0.27
CA GLN A 261 0.03 -21.16 -0.03
C GLN A 261 -0.97 -20.82 -1.13
N ASN A 262 -1.81 -21.80 -1.50
CA ASN A 262 -2.84 -21.65 -2.56
C ASN A 262 -2.24 -21.26 -3.92
N ARG A 263 -1.01 -21.69 -4.22
CA ARG A 263 -0.28 -21.34 -5.44
C ARG A 263 -1.12 -21.51 -6.70
N GLU A 264 -1.76 -22.66 -6.87
CA GLU A 264 -2.57 -22.97 -8.06
C GLU A 264 -3.74 -21.98 -8.26
N LEU A 265 -4.38 -21.58 -7.15
CA LEU A 265 -5.45 -20.58 -7.20
C LEU A 265 -4.90 -19.19 -7.56
N TRP A 266 -3.74 -18.83 -7.05
CA TRP A 266 -3.06 -17.59 -7.41
C TRP A 266 -2.65 -17.56 -8.87
N GLU A 267 -2.11 -18.66 -9.41
CA GLU A 267 -1.75 -18.77 -10.82
C GLU A 267 -2.98 -18.67 -11.73
N ARG A 268 -4.11 -19.25 -11.32
CA ARG A 268 -5.36 -19.14 -12.06
C ARG A 268 -5.92 -17.70 -12.03
N LEU A 269 -5.92 -17.07 -10.85
CA LEU A 269 -6.34 -15.67 -10.71
C LEU A 269 -5.45 -14.74 -11.56
N GLU A 270 -4.15 -14.95 -11.56
CA GLU A 270 -3.22 -14.15 -12.36
C GLU A 270 -3.53 -14.26 -13.86
N ARG A 271 -3.80 -15.47 -14.36
CA ARG A 271 -4.22 -15.64 -15.77
C ARG A 271 -5.51 -14.88 -16.06
N ALA A 272 -6.49 -14.95 -15.16
CA ALA A 272 -7.75 -14.23 -15.31
C ALA A 272 -7.55 -12.70 -15.29
N MET A 273 -6.64 -12.19 -14.46
CA MET A 273 -6.29 -10.76 -14.42
C MET A 273 -5.52 -10.31 -15.66
N ASN A 274 -4.57 -11.12 -16.15
CA ASN A 274 -3.76 -10.77 -17.32
C ASN A 274 -4.58 -10.71 -18.62
N ALA A 275 -5.68 -11.43 -18.67
CA ALA A 275 -6.61 -11.38 -19.79
C ALA A 275 -7.49 -10.09 -19.78
N ARG A 276 -7.43 -9.26 -18.77
CA ARG A 276 -8.29 -8.09 -18.53
C ARG A 276 -7.48 -6.95 -17.90
N ARG A 277 -8.00 -5.73 -17.95
CA ARG A 277 -7.41 -4.59 -17.21
C ARG A 277 -8.08 -4.48 -15.83
N VAL A 278 -7.52 -5.16 -14.83
CA VAL A 278 -8.13 -5.27 -13.50
C VAL A 278 -7.55 -4.23 -12.55
N THR A 279 -8.43 -3.52 -11.85
CA THR A 279 -8.10 -2.61 -10.75
C THR A 279 -8.71 -3.14 -9.44
N TRP A 280 -8.10 -2.80 -8.32
CA TRP A 280 -8.48 -3.24 -6.97
C TRP A 280 -8.68 -2.01 -6.06
N PRO A 281 -9.83 -1.31 -6.18
CA PRO A 281 -10.09 -0.13 -5.36
C PRO A 281 -10.13 -0.45 -3.86
N ASP A 282 -9.68 0.50 -3.04
CA ASP A 282 -9.80 0.36 -1.59
C ASP A 282 -11.26 0.56 -1.17
N VAL A 283 -11.77 -0.38 -0.39
CA VAL A 283 -13.12 -0.36 0.15
C VAL A 283 -13.18 0.04 1.63
N LYS A 284 -12.03 0.25 2.28
CA LYS A 284 -11.97 0.62 3.70
C LYS A 284 -12.66 1.97 3.92
N GLY A 285 -13.59 2.00 4.86
CA GLY A 285 -14.36 3.20 5.17
C GLY A 285 -15.44 3.56 4.15
N ARG A 286 -15.67 2.73 3.14
CA ARG A 286 -16.79 2.87 2.21
C ARG A 286 -17.93 1.95 2.62
N ASP A 287 -19.13 2.52 2.73
CA ASP A 287 -20.35 1.75 2.92
C ASP A 287 -20.88 1.30 1.55
N LEU A 288 -20.40 0.14 1.08
CA LEU A 288 -20.87 -0.46 -0.16
C LEU A 288 -22.03 -1.41 0.16
N ALA A 289 -23.24 -1.00 -0.18
CA ALA A 289 -24.46 -1.77 0.05
C ALA A 289 -24.36 -3.17 -0.59
N GLU A 290 -23.74 -3.24 -1.77
CA GLU A 290 -23.51 -4.47 -2.53
C GLU A 290 -22.72 -5.53 -1.71
N LEU A 291 -21.70 -5.11 -0.97
CA LEU A 291 -20.91 -6.04 -0.14
C LEU A 291 -21.72 -6.54 1.08
N LYS A 292 -22.67 -5.75 1.58
CA LYS A 292 -23.55 -6.19 2.67
C LYS A 292 -24.56 -7.23 2.19
N GLU A 293 -25.22 -6.97 1.07
CA GLU A 293 -26.21 -7.86 0.46
C GLU A 293 -25.61 -9.21 0.07
N LEU A 294 -24.39 -9.21 -0.48
CA LEU A 294 -23.66 -10.42 -0.84
C LEU A 294 -23.30 -11.29 0.38
N GLY A 295 -23.26 -10.72 1.59
CA GLY A 295 -22.97 -11.46 2.79
C GLY A 295 -23.99 -12.60 3.06
N ALA A 296 -25.27 -12.38 2.81
CA ALA A 296 -26.32 -13.37 2.93
C ALA A 296 -26.14 -14.49 1.90
N LYS A 297 -25.91 -14.14 0.64
CA LYS A 297 -25.69 -15.09 -0.46
C LYS A 297 -24.43 -15.94 -0.31
N ALA A 298 -23.35 -15.36 0.20
CA ALA A 298 -22.12 -16.10 0.52
C ALA A 298 -22.36 -17.10 1.67
N LYS A 299 -23.19 -16.75 2.65
CA LYS A 299 -23.57 -17.63 3.75
C LYS A 299 -24.47 -18.78 3.29
N GLU A 300 -25.43 -18.51 2.41
CA GLU A 300 -26.28 -19.51 1.77
C GLU A 300 -25.44 -20.51 0.96
N ALA A 301 -24.53 -20.03 0.14
CA ALA A 301 -23.61 -20.86 -0.66
C ALA A 301 -22.66 -21.74 0.20
N ALA A 302 -22.44 -21.38 1.47
CA ALA A 302 -21.66 -22.20 2.40
C ALA A 302 -22.41 -23.46 2.90
N THR A 303 -23.74 -23.53 2.69
CA THR A 303 -24.60 -24.65 3.08
C THR A 303 -24.96 -25.41 1.79
N PRO A 304 -24.30 -26.52 1.43
CA PRO A 304 -24.75 -27.33 0.31
C PRO A 304 -26.13 -27.93 0.62
N SER A 305 -27.02 -27.85 -0.37
CA SER A 305 -28.31 -28.53 -0.39
C SER A 305 -28.11 -30.03 -0.32
#